data_7685cf3a83e52b4935495fd2ead3d74f
#
_entry.id   7685cf3a83e52b4935495fd2ead3d74f
#
_cell.length_a   1.000
_cell.length_b   1.000
_cell.length_c   1.000
_cell.angle_alpha   90.00
_cell.angle_beta   90.00
_cell.angle_gamma   90.00
#
_symmetry.space_group_name_H-M   'P 1'
#
loop_
_entity.id
_entity.type
_entity.pdbx_description
1 polymer ?
#
loop_
_entity_poly.entity_id
_entity_poly.type
_entity_poly.pdbx_seq_one_letter_code
_entity_poly.pdbx_strand_id
1 'polypeptide(L)'
;MKYYTRKLIKYEDLNAKGTLFGGHILKWIDEEAAIFCMCQLFTKSIVTKAMSEVNFISSAKLGDIVEIGCELVEFGRTSITIACEVRNKDTKKTIIRVEKIVFVAVDGDGKPTPHGIIK
;
A
#
# COMPACT_ATOMS: atom_id res chain seq x y z
N MET A 1 -12.06 5.57 -3.08
CA MET A 1 -10.95 4.59 -3.09
C MET A 1 -11.48 3.22 -3.41
N LYS A 2 -10.80 2.50 -4.29
CA LYS A 2 -11.17 1.11 -4.61
C LYS A 2 -10.33 0.14 -3.79
N TYR A 3 -10.97 -0.92 -3.30
CA TYR A 3 -10.34 -1.95 -2.48
C TYR A 3 -10.16 -3.20 -3.34
N TYR A 4 -8.92 -3.46 -3.73
CA TYR A 4 -8.59 -4.49 -4.72
C TYR A 4 -8.33 -5.86 -4.12
N THR A 5 -7.90 -5.92 -2.86
CA THR A 5 -7.42 -7.16 -2.26
C THR A 5 -8.00 -7.36 -0.88
N ARG A 6 -8.28 -8.61 -0.55
CA ARG A 6 -8.74 -9.02 0.78
C ARG A 6 -7.75 -10.00 1.37
N LYS A 7 -7.57 -9.94 2.70
CA LYS A 7 -6.71 -10.85 3.44
C LYS A 7 -7.46 -11.36 4.66
N LEU A 8 -7.34 -12.67 4.89
CA LEU A 8 -7.82 -13.29 6.12
C LEU A 8 -6.70 -13.22 7.15
N ILE A 9 -7.01 -12.75 8.35
CA ILE A 9 -6.02 -12.66 9.42
C ILE A 9 -5.84 -14.03 10.05
N LYS A 10 -4.61 -14.56 9.97
CA LYS A 10 -4.23 -15.89 10.47
C LYS A 10 -3.27 -15.74 11.65
N TYR A 11 -2.98 -16.83 12.34
CA TYR A 11 -2.09 -16.84 13.49
C TYR A 11 -0.72 -16.22 13.17
N GLU A 12 -0.15 -16.54 12.01
CA GLU A 12 1.16 -16.02 11.63
C GLU A 12 1.17 -14.50 11.40
N ASP A 13 -0.01 -13.89 11.29
CA ASP A 13 -0.13 -12.45 11.07
C ASP A 13 -0.22 -11.65 12.37
N LEU A 14 -0.26 -12.33 13.52
CA LEU A 14 -0.53 -11.70 14.80
C LEU A 14 0.74 -11.32 15.53
N ASN A 15 0.64 -10.26 16.34
CA ASN A 15 1.69 -9.88 17.29
C ASN A 15 1.48 -10.61 18.62
N ALA A 16 2.32 -10.32 19.61
CA ALA A 16 2.25 -10.98 20.92
C ALA A 16 0.96 -10.69 21.67
N LYS A 17 0.23 -9.65 21.31
CA LYS A 17 -1.05 -9.31 21.96
C LYS A 17 -2.25 -9.94 21.28
N GLY A 18 -2.03 -10.70 20.21
CA GLY A 18 -3.11 -11.37 19.49
C GLY A 18 -3.85 -10.48 18.51
N THR A 19 -3.26 -9.36 18.10
CA THR A 19 -3.82 -8.51 17.06
C THR A 19 -2.89 -8.47 15.86
N LEU A 20 -3.39 -7.99 14.73
CA LEU A 20 -2.62 -7.94 13.50
C LEU A 20 -1.33 -7.14 13.68
N PHE A 21 -0.20 -7.76 13.33
CA PHE A 21 1.11 -7.15 13.47
C PHE A 21 1.28 -6.01 12.46
N GLY A 22 1.66 -4.81 12.97
CA GLY A 22 1.83 -3.62 12.13
C GLY A 22 2.77 -3.80 10.96
N GLY A 23 3.87 -4.53 11.17
CA GLY A 23 4.82 -4.82 10.09
C GLY A 23 4.23 -5.66 8.98
N HIS A 24 3.31 -6.58 9.29
CA HIS A 24 2.59 -7.37 8.29
C HIS A 24 1.69 -6.49 7.45
N ILE A 25 0.95 -5.58 8.09
CA ILE A 25 0.09 -4.64 7.38
C ILE A 25 0.91 -3.80 6.42
N LEU A 26 2.05 -3.26 6.88
CA LEU A 26 2.90 -2.42 6.04
C LEU A 26 3.46 -3.20 4.86
N LYS A 27 3.81 -4.46 5.07
CA LYS A 27 4.25 -5.34 3.97
C LYS A 27 3.14 -5.49 2.92
N TRP A 28 1.93 -5.77 3.34
CA TRP A 28 0.80 -5.93 2.42
C TRP A 28 0.51 -4.64 1.67
N ILE A 29 0.57 -3.51 2.37
CA ILE A 29 0.37 -2.19 1.76
C ILE A 29 1.43 -1.93 0.70
N ASP A 30 2.70 -2.18 1.02
CA ASP A 30 3.79 -1.95 0.07
C ASP A 30 3.63 -2.81 -1.18
N GLU A 31 3.26 -4.08 -1.01
CA GLU A 31 3.02 -4.99 -2.15
C GLU A 31 1.85 -4.52 -3.02
N GLU A 32 0.73 -4.19 -2.40
CA GLU A 32 -0.46 -3.74 -3.14
C GLU A 32 -0.22 -2.40 -3.82
N ALA A 33 0.46 -1.49 -3.11
CA ALA A 33 0.81 -0.19 -3.65
C ALA A 33 1.72 -0.33 -4.86
N ALA A 34 2.71 -1.24 -4.79
CA ALA A 34 3.61 -1.49 -5.91
C ALA A 34 2.85 -2.00 -7.13
N ILE A 35 1.94 -2.96 -6.93
CA ILE A 35 1.12 -3.50 -8.03
C ILE A 35 0.28 -2.38 -8.66
N PHE A 36 -0.37 -1.58 -7.81
CA PHE A 36 -1.19 -0.46 -8.28
C PHE A 36 -0.36 0.50 -9.14
N CYS A 37 0.83 0.86 -8.67
CA CYS A 37 1.72 1.80 -9.38
C CYS A 37 2.27 1.19 -10.67
N MET A 38 2.61 -0.09 -10.67
CA MET A 38 3.04 -0.78 -11.90
C MET A 38 1.97 -0.72 -12.97
N CYS A 39 0.71 -0.87 -12.58
CA CYS A 39 -0.41 -0.78 -13.50
C CYS A 39 -0.61 0.64 -14.00
N GLN A 40 -0.43 1.64 -13.14
CA GLN A 40 -0.58 3.05 -13.52
C GLN A 40 0.53 3.51 -14.47
N LEU A 41 1.74 3.01 -14.27
CA LEU A 41 2.92 3.45 -15.03
C LEU A 41 3.27 2.55 -16.20
N PHE A 42 2.57 1.42 -16.35
CA PHE A 42 2.83 0.42 -17.41
C PHE A 42 4.27 -0.09 -17.38
N THR A 43 4.85 -0.21 -16.20
CA THR A 43 6.20 -0.75 -16.02
C THR A 43 6.32 -1.43 -14.67
N LYS A 44 7.17 -2.45 -14.60
CA LYS A 44 7.51 -3.12 -13.34
C LYS A 44 8.80 -2.59 -12.73
N SER A 45 9.50 -1.68 -13.44
CA SER A 45 10.77 -1.13 -12.98
C SER A 45 10.52 0.08 -12.10
N ILE A 46 10.06 -0.17 -10.90
CA ILE A 46 9.79 0.87 -9.90
C ILE A 46 10.34 0.43 -8.55
N VAL A 47 10.65 1.40 -7.71
CA VAL A 47 11.08 1.14 -6.33
C VAL A 47 10.30 2.02 -5.38
N THR A 48 10.05 1.53 -4.18
CA THR A 48 9.45 2.31 -3.10
C THR A 48 10.49 3.31 -2.61
N LYS A 49 10.16 4.59 -2.65
CA LYS A 49 11.08 5.64 -2.19
C LYS A 49 10.76 6.12 -0.79
N ALA A 50 9.49 6.30 -0.49
CA ALA A 50 9.10 6.87 0.79
C ALA A 50 7.68 6.44 1.14
N MET A 51 7.43 6.36 2.44
CA MET A 51 6.10 6.12 2.98
C MET A 51 5.96 7.06 4.17
N SER A 52 4.96 7.91 4.16
CA SER A 52 4.80 8.92 5.18
C SER A 52 3.35 9.07 5.62
N GLU A 53 3.19 9.69 6.78
CA GLU A 53 1.89 9.90 7.38
C GLU A 53 1.14 8.58 7.54
N VAL A 54 1.81 7.62 8.20
CA VAL A 54 1.26 6.32 8.53
C VAL A 54 0.48 6.43 9.83
N ASN A 55 -0.81 6.12 9.77
CA ASN A 55 -1.69 6.22 10.93
C ASN A 55 -2.30 4.86 11.25
N PHE A 56 -1.94 4.29 12.39
CA PHE A 56 -2.54 3.07 12.92
C PHE A 56 -3.76 3.46 13.73
N ILE A 57 -4.95 3.21 13.19
CA ILE A 57 -6.19 3.75 13.74
C ILE A 57 -6.92 2.75 14.61
N SER A 58 -6.98 1.49 14.17
CA SER A 58 -7.60 0.42 14.96
C SER A 58 -6.89 -0.89 14.69
N SER A 59 -7.22 -1.92 15.48
CA SER A 59 -6.60 -3.23 15.33
C SER A 59 -7.53 -4.21 14.62
N ALA A 60 -6.96 -5.32 14.15
CA ALA A 60 -7.70 -6.44 13.61
C ALA A 60 -7.30 -7.69 14.37
N LYS A 61 -8.19 -8.68 14.39
CA LYS A 61 -8.06 -9.89 15.19
C LYS A 61 -8.03 -11.12 14.30
N LEU A 62 -7.64 -12.25 14.91
CA LEU A 62 -7.71 -13.55 14.25
C LEU A 62 -9.09 -13.77 13.64
N GLY A 63 -9.12 -14.16 12.38
CA GLY A 63 -10.36 -14.46 11.67
C GLY A 63 -11.03 -13.26 11.01
N ASP A 64 -10.59 -12.05 11.29
CA ASP A 64 -11.10 -10.88 10.58
C ASP A 64 -10.65 -10.92 9.12
N ILE A 65 -11.47 -10.35 8.25
CA ILE A 65 -11.12 -10.15 6.85
C ILE A 65 -10.87 -8.66 6.65
N VAL A 66 -9.72 -8.30 6.11
CA VAL A 66 -9.38 -6.91 5.81
C VAL A 66 -9.34 -6.68 4.31
N GLU A 67 -9.64 -5.46 3.91
CA GLU A 67 -9.57 -5.03 2.50
C GLU A 67 -8.52 -3.94 2.37
N ILE A 68 -7.75 -4.00 1.28
CA ILE A 68 -6.70 -3.02 0.99
C ILE A 68 -7.10 -2.23 -0.24
N GLY A 69 -7.12 -0.92 -0.10
CA GLY A 69 -7.45 0.00 -1.19
C GLY A 69 -6.30 0.94 -1.48
N CYS A 70 -6.25 1.39 -2.72
CA CYS A 70 -5.26 2.36 -3.19
C CYS A 70 -5.94 3.43 -4.03
N GLU A 71 -5.40 4.63 -4.00
CA GLU A 71 -5.85 5.70 -4.88
C GLU A 71 -4.68 6.59 -5.28
N LEU A 72 -4.76 7.11 -6.49
CA LEU A 72 -3.73 8.01 -7.02
C LEU A 72 -3.83 9.36 -6.33
N VAL A 73 -2.68 9.90 -5.92
CA VAL A 73 -2.58 11.26 -5.42
C VAL A 73 -2.04 12.19 -6.51
N GLU A 74 -0.86 11.86 -7.06
CA GLU A 74 -0.27 12.68 -8.13
C GLU A 74 0.82 11.93 -8.87
N PHE A 75 1.11 12.40 -10.09
CA PHE A 75 2.28 11.98 -10.85
C PHE A 75 3.35 13.06 -10.78
N GLY A 76 4.60 12.67 -10.49
CA GLY A 76 5.77 13.51 -10.73
C GLY A 76 6.38 13.12 -12.08
N ARG A 77 7.56 13.64 -12.40
CA ARG A 77 8.26 13.30 -13.64
C ARG A 77 8.78 11.86 -13.63
N THR A 78 9.38 11.45 -12.52
CA THR A 78 9.92 10.11 -12.35
C THR A 78 9.13 9.32 -11.31
N SER A 79 8.22 9.97 -10.58
CA SER A 79 7.54 9.42 -9.40
C SER A 79 6.05 9.32 -9.58
N ILE A 80 5.44 8.53 -8.70
CA ILE A 80 4.00 8.46 -8.53
C ILE A 80 3.74 8.42 -7.03
N THR A 81 2.77 9.19 -6.58
CA THR A 81 2.36 9.22 -5.18
C THR A 81 0.95 8.68 -5.07
N ILE A 82 0.75 7.76 -4.14
CA ILE A 82 -0.55 7.16 -3.90
C ILE A 82 -0.85 7.17 -2.40
N ALA A 83 -2.12 6.96 -2.07
CA ALA A 83 -2.58 6.72 -0.71
C ALA A 83 -3.12 5.30 -0.62
N CYS A 84 -2.97 4.68 0.53
CA CYS A 84 -3.52 3.35 0.79
C CYS A 84 -4.26 3.31 2.11
N GLU A 85 -5.25 2.44 2.16
CA GLU A 85 -6.02 2.23 3.38
C GLU A 85 -6.34 0.74 3.53
N VAL A 86 -6.25 0.24 4.75
CA VAL A 86 -6.69 -1.10 5.10
C VAL A 86 -7.85 -0.95 6.07
N ARG A 87 -8.95 -1.62 5.79
CA ARG A 87 -10.13 -1.58 6.64
C ARG A 87 -10.70 -2.98 6.86
N ASN A 88 -11.44 -3.13 7.94
CA ASN A 88 -12.19 -4.36 8.18
C ASN A 88 -13.28 -4.47 7.11
N LYS A 89 -13.35 -5.60 6.43
CA LYS A 89 -14.28 -5.82 5.33
C LYS A 89 -15.74 -5.76 5.81
N ASP A 90 -16.01 -6.31 6.99
CA ASP A 90 -17.38 -6.42 7.47
C ASP A 90 -17.88 -5.15 8.17
N THR A 91 -17.06 -4.54 9.00
CA THR A 91 -17.43 -3.34 9.76
C THR A 91 -17.12 -2.05 9.02
N LYS A 92 -16.27 -2.11 8.00
CA LYS A 92 -15.76 -0.95 7.26
C LYS A 92 -14.91 -0.01 8.11
N LYS A 93 -14.50 -0.45 9.29
CA LYS A 93 -13.66 0.34 10.18
C LYS A 93 -12.24 0.38 9.68
N THR A 94 -11.67 1.58 9.59
CA THR A 94 -10.29 1.76 9.14
C THR A 94 -9.31 1.23 10.17
N ILE A 95 -8.36 0.43 9.71
CA ILE A 95 -7.30 -0.14 10.56
C ILE A 95 -6.04 0.70 10.45
N ILE A 96 -5.63 0.97 9.22
CA ILE A 96 -4.45 1.80 8.97
C ILE A 96 -4.69 2.63 7.71
N ARG A 97 -4.17 3.85 7.73
CA ARG A 97 -4.16 4.70 6.55
C ARG A 97 -2.76 5.26 6.34
N VAL A 98 -2.27 5.17 5.10
CA VAL A 98 -1.01 5.76 4.69
C VAL A 98 -1.33 6.82 3.65
N GLU A 99 -1.09 8.08 4.00
CA GLU A 99 -1.48 9.21 3.16
C GLU A 99 -0.59 9.36 1.92
N LYS A 100 0.68 8.99 2.03
CA LYS A 100 1.63 9.15 0.93
C LYS A 100 2.58 7.96 0.85
N ILE A 101 2.54 7.28 -0.28
CA ILE A 101 3.54 6.30 -0.64
C ILE A 101 4.08 6.73 -1.99
N VAL A 102 5.39 6.96 -2.06
CA VAL A 102 6.04 7.43 -3.28
C VAL A 102 6.85 6.31 -3.89
N PHE A 103 6.56 6.00 -5.14
CA PHE A 103 7.36 5.09 -5.97
C PHE A 103 8.06 5.90 -7.04
N VAL A 104 9.22 5.41 -7.46
CA VAL A 104 10.02 6.06 -8.49
C VAL A 104 10.31 5.04 -9.58
N ALA A 105 10.08 5.43 -10.84
CA ALA A 105 10.48 4.62 -11.99
C ALA A 105 11.99 4.67 -12.10
N VAL A 106 12.60 3.51 -12.35
CA VAL A 106 14.05 3.39 -12.44
C VAL A 106 14.47 2.72 -13.74
N ASP A 107 15.69 3.04 -14.20
CA ASP A 107 16.27 2.40 -15.38
C ASP A 107 17.02 1.11 -15.00
N GLY A 108 17.71 0.51 -15.96
CA GLY A 108 18.44 -0.73 -15.74
C GLY A 108 19.56 -0.63 -14.72
N ASP A 109 20.03 0.56 -14.41
CA ASP A 109 21.05 0.81 -13.40
C ASP A 109 20.45 1.21 -12.05
N GLY A 110 19.13 1.21 -11.95
CA GLY A 110 18.43 1.57 -10.71
C GLY A 110 18.34 3.08 -10.48
N LYS A 111 18.58 3.89 -11.50
CA LYS A 111 18.50 5.34 -11.37
C LYS A 111 17.13 5.85 -11.77
N PRO A 112 16.63 6.91 -11.13
CA PRO A 112 15.35 7.50 -11.50
C PRO A 112 15.30 7.84 -12.99
N THR A 113 14.17 7.48 -13.62
CA THR A 113 13.95 7.76 -15.03
C THR A 113 12.51 8.25 -15.22
N PRO A 114 12.28 9.16 -16.19
CA PRO A 114 10.90 9.61 -16.45
C PRO A 114 10.02 8.45 -16.87
N HIS A 115 8.82 8.37 -16.30
CA HIS A 115 7.87 7.30 -16.65
C HIS A 115 7.02 7.64 -17.86
N GLY A 116 7.02 8.89 -18.29
CA GLY A 116 6.33 9.30 -19.50
C GLY A 116 4.81 9.43 -19.39
N ILE A 117 4.26 9.28 -18.19
CA ILE A 117 2.82 9.42 -18.00
C ILE A 117 2.50 10.89 -17.77
N ILE A 118 1.61 11.40 -18.59
CA ILE A 118 1.15 12.80 -18.51
C ILE A 118 -0.25 12.81 -17.93
N LYS A 119 -0.43 13.67 -16.96
CA LYS A 119 -1.70 13.81 -16.27
C LYS A 119 -2.49 14.98 -16.83
#